data_7178c489e4f7b8cd5c1138404e233f0a
#
_entry.id   7178c489e4f7b8cd5c1138404e233f0a
#
_cell.length_a   1.000
_cell.length_b   1.000
_cell.length_c   1.000
_cell.angle_alpha   90.00
_cell.angle_beta   90.00
_cell.angle_gamma   90.00
#
_symmetry.space_group_name_H-M   'P 1'
#
loop_
_entity.id
_entity.type
_entity.pdbx_description
1 polymer ?
#
loop_
_entity_poly.entity_id
_entity_poly.type
_entity_poly.pdbx_seq_one_letter_code
_entity_poly.pdbx_strand_id
1 'polypeptide(L)'
;MKNLILLATLVFGATMVSSAQTNGKAALTSDAAPKFTLEKTSHDFGNIEEGVQATVTFTFKNTGNAPLVLNNVVASCGCTTPKWTNEPIAPGKEGTVTAIYNSKGRPGNFTKTITVTHNGEGGT
;
A
#
# COMPACT_ATOMS: atom_id res chain seq x y z
N MET A 1 63.95 43.89 -33.12
CA MET A 1 63.69 43.75 -32.47
C MET A 1 62.50 43.26 -32.11
N LYS A 2 61.87 42.79 -31.74
CA LYS A 2 61.18 42.37 -31.35
C LYS A 2 60.13 42.11 -30.93
N ASN A 3 59.46 41.91 -30.84
CA ASN A 3 58.37 41.84 -30.53
C ASN A 3 57.52 40.94 -30.69
N LEU A 4 57.50 40.28 -30.19
CA LEU A 4 56.75 39.51 -29.99
C LEU A 4 55.80 39.53 -29.15
N ILE A 5 55.05 39.77 -29.48
CA ILE A 5 53.90 39.68 -29.01
C ILE A 5 53.23 38.50 -29.20
N LEU A 6 53.37 37.99 -28.32
CA LEU A 6 52.65 37.05 -28.15
C LEU A 6 51.38 37.32 -27.64
N LEU A 7 50.69 37.45 -28.36
CA LEU A 7 49.36 37.31 -28.05
C LEU A 7 48.98 35.96 -27.91
N ALA A 8 49.18 35.62 -26.87
CA ALA A 8 48.46 34.55 -26.40
C ALA A 8 47.06 34.98 -26.16
N THR A 9 46.44 34.99 -27.15
CA THR A 9 45.02 34.96 -26.97
C THR A 9 44.66 33.61 -26.47
N LEU A 10 44.77 33.59 -25.31
CA LEU A 10 44.14 32.55 -24.59
C LEU A 10 42.69 32.78 -24.74
N VAL A 11 42.23 32.27 -25.74
CA VAL A 11 40.81 32.04 -25.78
C VAL A 11 40.57 30.89 -24.84
N PHE A 12 40.43 31.29 -23.72
CA PHE A 12 39.84 30.40 -22.77
C PHE A 12 38.40 30.28 -23.14
N GLY A 13 38.21 29.39 -23.96
CA GLY A 13 36.87 28.87 -24.12
C GLY A 13 36.48 28.25 -22.81
N ALA A 14 35.89 28.99 -22.01
CA ALA A 14 35.16 28.43 -20.93
C ALA A 14 34.05 27.59 -21.53
N THR A 15 34.32 26.39 -21.68
CA THR A 15 33.28 25.44 -21.87
C THR A 15 32.54 25.40 -20.56
N MET A 16 31.54 26.15 -20.52
CA MET A 16 30.52 25.94 -19.52
C MET A 16 30.01 24.58 -19.82
N VAL A 17 30.51 23.65 -19.11
CA VAL A 17 29.82 22.41 -18.98
C VAL A 17 28.59 22.76 -18.19
N SER A 18 27.59 23.06 -18.90
CA SER A 18 26.29 23.06 -18.37
C SER A 18 26.03 21.65 -17.93
N SER A 19 26.27 21.44 -16.72
CA SER A 19 25.77 20.25 -16.10
C SER A 19 24.27 20.36 -16.20
N ALA A 20 23.76 19.76 -17.19
CA ALA A 20 22.37 19.49 -17.22
C ALA A 20 22.09 18.62 -16.00
N GLN A 21 21.69 19.25 -15.00
CA GLN A 21 21.07 18.53 -13.92
C GLN A 21 19.82 17.96 -14.49
N THR A 22 19.96 16.78 -14.90
CA THR A 22 18.81 15.98 -15.10
C THR A 22 18.21 15.86 -13.72
N ASN A 23 17.32 16.73 -13.45
CA ASN A 23 16.43 16.50 -12.37
C ASN A 23 15.82 15.16 -12.66
N GLY A 24 16.28 14.23 -11.94
CA GLY A 24 15.70 12.90 -11.97
C GLY A 24 14.28 12.88 -11.46
N LYS A 25 13.62 13.96 -11.66
CA LYS A 25 12.28 14.08 -11.22
C LYS A 25 11.33 13.31 -12.07
N ALA A 26 11.76 13.06 -13.21
CA ALA A 26 10.87 12.40 -14.11
C ALA A 26 10.52 10.99 -13.67
N ALA A 27 11.30 10.50 -12.82
CA ALA A 27 11.08 9.19 -12.44
C ALA A 27 9.93 8.91 -11.61
N LEU A 28 9.34 9.84 -11.35
CA LEU A 28 8.80 9.87 -10.34
C LEU A 28 7.64 9.34 -10.22
N THR A 29 7.21 9.04 -10.45
CA THR A 29 6.18 9.14 -9.59
C THR A 29 4.89 8.75 -10.09
N SER A 30 4.77 8.67 -11.31
CA SER A 30 3.52 8.31 -11.88
C SER A 30 3.10 6.89 -11.57
N ASP A 31 4.02 6.05 -11.20
CA ASP A 31 3.73 4.65 -11.00
C ASP A 31 3.83 4.21 -9.54
N ALA A 32 4.03 5.15 -8.63
CA ALA A 32 4.07 4.81 -7.22
C ALA A 32 2.66 4.67 -6.68
N ALA A 33 2.21 3.44 -6.56
CA ALA A 33 0.89 3.12 -6.03
C ALA A 33 0.95 1.94 -5.07
N PRO A 34 0.22 2.01 -3.97
CA PRO A 34 0.05 0.85 -3.12
C PRO A 34 -0.89 -0.15 -3.80
N LYS A 35 -0.71 -1.42 -3.48
CA LYS A 35 -1.57 -2.47 -4.01
C LYS A 35 -1.92 -3.46 -2.90
N PHE A 36 -3.21 -3.63 -2.72
CA PHE A 36 -3.75 -4.54 -1.72
C PHE A 36 -3.94 -5.92 -2.35
N THR A 37 -3.27 -6.91 -1.80
CA THR A 37 -3.37 -8.29 -2.27
C THR A 37 -3.67 -9.21 -1.09
N LEU A 38 -4.82 -9.88 -1.14
CA LEU A 38 -5.22 -10.84 -0.13
C LEU A 38 -4.70 -12.23 -0.47
N GLU A 39 -4.29 -12.97 0.54
CA GLU A 39 -3.95 -14.38 0.36
C GLU A 39 -5.19 -15.24 0.14
N LYS A 40 -6.28 -14.92 0.82
CA LYS A 40 -7.59 -15.54 0.63
C LYS A 40 -8.69 -14.50 0.78
N THR A 41 -9.75 -14.67 0.03
CA THR A 41 -10.87 -13.72 -0.01
C THR A 41 -12.08 -14.18 0.77
N SER A 42 -12.07 -15.42 1.25
CA SER A 42 -13.18 -15.98 2.02
C SER A 42 -12.67 -17.00 3.03
N HIS A 43 -13.49 -17.25 4.04
CA HIS A 43 -13.24 -18.26 5.04
C HIS A 43 -14.54 -18.93 5.44
N ASP A 44 -14.54 -20.24 5.49
CA ASP A 44 -15.66 -21.04 5.95
C ASP A 44 -15.32 -21.59 7.34
N PHE A 45 -16.13 -21.22 8.32
CA PHE A 45 -15.97 -21.73 9.68
C PHE A 45 -16.53 -23.15 9.86
N GLY A 46 -17.24 -23.66 8.88
CA GLY A 46 -17.99 -24.89 9.05
C GLY A 46 -19.11 -24.73 10.09
N ASN A 47 -19.33 -25.77 10.86
CA ASN A 47 -20.32 -25.74 11.94
C ASN A 47 -19.70 -25.14 13.18
N ILE A 48 -20.33 -24.10 13.71
CA ILE A 48 -19.96 -23.49 14.98
C ILE A 48 -21.13 -23.56 15.94
N GLU A 49 -20.84 -23.76 17.21
CA GLU A 49 -21.87 -23.77 18.24
C GLU A 49 -22.37 -22.36 18.52
N GLU A 50 -23.66 -22.24 18.80
CA GLU A 50 -24.25 -20.99 19.21
C GLU A 50 -23.62 -20.48 20.50
N GLY A 51 -23.33 -19.19 20.53
CA GLY A 51 -22.70 -18.54 21.68
C GLY A 51 -21.18 -18.46 21.60
N VAL A 52 -20.57 -19.14 20.63
CA VAL A 52 -19.13 -19.11 20.43
C VAL A 52 -18.75 -17.89 19.60
N GLN A 53 -17.63 -17.28 19.92
CA GLN A 53 -17.03 -16.27 19.07
C GLN A 53 -16.10 -16.94 18.07
N ALA A 54 -16.43 -16.84 16.80
CA ALA A 54 -15.61 -17.36 15.72
C ALA A 54 -14.70 -16.26 15.19
N THR A 55 -13.41 -16.52 15.15
CA THR A 55 -12.40 -15.55 14.72
C THR A 55 -11.66 -16.04 13.49
N VAL A 56 -11.50 -15.18 12.51
CA VAL A 56 -10.67 -15.43 11.34
C VAL A 56 -9.77 -14.23 11.09
N THR A 57 -8.54 -14.51 10.69
CA THR A 57 -7.57 -13.50 10.31
C THR A 57 -7.25 -13.65 8.83
N PHE A 58 -7.43 -12.57 8.09
CA PHE A 58 -7.01 -12.48 6.70
C PHE A 58 -5.69 -11.72 6.64
N THR A 59 -4.71 -12.30 6.01
CA THR A 59 -3.43 -11.64 5.76
C THR A 59 -3.45 -11.03 4.37
N PHE A 60 -3.02 -9.79 4.28
CA PHE A 60 -2.83 -9.10 3.02
C PHE A 60 -1.41 -8.60 2.90
N LYS A 61 -1.00 -8.37 1.67
CA LYS A 61 0.33 -7.86 1.35
C LYS A 61 0.22 -6.61 0.50
N ASN A 62 1.09 -5.65 0.76
CA ASN A 62 1.27 -4.54 -0.15
C ASN A 62 2.21 -4.96 -1.27
N THR A 63 1.66 -5.31 -2.41
CA THR A 63 2.43 -5.71 -3.58
C THR A 63 2.73 -4.54 -4.51
N GLY A 64 2.38 -3.34 -4.10
CA GLY A 64 2.72 -2.11 -4.81
C GLY A 64 4.09 -1.57 -4.42
N ASN A 65 4.33 -0.32 -4.76
CA ASN A 65 5.60 0.36 -4.51
C ASN A 65 5.45 1.67 -3.72
N ALA A 66 4.33 1.84 -3.08
CA ALA A 66 4.06 2.95 -2.16
C ALA A 66 3.37 2.42 -0.90
N PRO A 67 3.41 3.13 0.22
CA PRO A 67 2.75 2.69 1.44
C PRO A 67 1.25 2.49 1.28
N LEU A 68 0.75 1.36 1.76
CA LEU A 68 -0.67 1.01 1.77
C LEU A 68 -1.28 1.37 3.12
N VAL A 69 -2.39 2.08 3.08
CA VAL A 69 -3.14 2.46 4.27
C VAL A 69 -4.56 1.93 4.16
N LEU A 70 -5.03 1.24 5.18
CA LEU A 70 -6.42 0.86 5.30
C LEU A 70 -7.18 2.02 5.93
N ASN A 71 -8.09 2.60 5.18
CA ASN A 71 -8.84 3.77 5.61
C ASN A 71 -10.02 3.39 6.50
N ASN A 72 -10.66 2.27 6.21
CA ASN A 72 -11.78 1.79 6.96
C ASN A 72 -12.01 0.29 6.73
N VAL A 73 -12.57 -0.37 7.70
CA VAL A 73 -12.96 -1.78 7.60
C VAL A 73 -14.34 -1.92 8.25
N VAL A 74 -15.31 -2.36 7.48
CA VAL A 74 -16.71 -2.42 7.90
C VAL A 74 -17.25 -3.83 7.72
N ALA A 75 -17.90 -4.34 8.74
CA ALA A 75 -18.63 -5.59 8.66
C ALA A 75 -20.08 -5.37 8.20
N SER A 76 -20.65 -6.35 7.52
CA SER A 76 -22.02 -6.29 7.02
C SER A 76 -23.09 -6.31 8.11
N CYS A 77 -22.72 -6.68 9.32
CA CYS A 77 -23.64 -6.64 10.46
C CYS A 77 -22.90 -6.26 11.76
N GLY A 78 -23.65 -5.80 12.76
CA GLY A 78 -23.10 -5.56 14.11
C GLY A 78 -22.70 -6.81 14.87
N CYS A 79 -22.92 -7.99 14.33
CA CYS A 79 -22.53 -9.27 14.90
C CYS A 79 -21.05 -9.61 14.66
N THR A 80 -20.40 -8.87 13.82
CA THR A 80 -18.99 -9.06 13.48
C THR A 80 -18.21 -7.81 13.80
N THR A 81 -17.14 -7.97 14.56
CA THR A 81 -16.24 -6.88 14.91
C THR A 81 -14.95 -7.02 14.12
N PRO A 82 -14.65 -6.09 13.22
CA PRO A 82 -13.39 -6.12 12.50
C PRO A 82 -12.29 -5.44 13.29
N LYS A 83 -11.09 -5.98 13.19
CA LYS A 83 -9.86 -5.35 13.65
C LYS A 83 -8.83 -5.43 12.52
N TRP A 84 -8.02 -4.42 12.38
CA TRP A 84 -7.06 -4.38 11.27
C TRP A 84 -5.80 -3.61 11.63
N THR A 85 -4.77 -3.80 10.83
CA THR A 85 -3.53 -3.05 10.95
C THR A 85 -3.76 -1.59 10.59
N ASN A 86 -3.53 -0.69 11.52
CA ASN A 86 -3.77 0.74 11.33
C ASN A 86 -2.57 1.51 10.78
N GLU A 87 -1.38 0.97 10.96
CA GLU A 87 -0.18 1.61 10.46
C GLU A 87 -0.04 1.44 8.95
N PRO A 88 0.62 2.38 8.28
CA PRO A 88 0.95 2.21 6.87
C PRO A 88 1.79 0.95 6.64
N ILE A 89 1.42 0.20 5.62
CA ILE A 89 2.11 -1.03 5.24
C ILE A 89 3.10 -0.70 4.13
N ALA A 90 4.37 -0.83 4.42
CA ALA A 90 5.42 -0.58 3.44
C ALA A 90 5.35 -1.57 2.27
N PRO A 91 5.87 -1.21 1.09
CA PRO A 91 5.93 -2.14 -0.03
C PRO A 91 6.60 -3.46 0.33
N GLY A 92 5.95 -4.56 -0.05
CA GLY A 92 6.43 -5.91 0.26
C GLY A 92 6.12 -6.41 1.66
N LYS A 93 5.51 -5.59 2.50
CA LYS A 93 5.13 -5.98 3.87
C LYS A 93 3.69 -6.46 3.93
N GLU A 94 3.36 -7.09 5.04
CA GLU A 94 2.05 -7.67 5.27
C GLU A 94 1.32 -6.96 6.41
N GLY A 95 0.00 -7.01 6.34
CA GLY A 95 -0.88 -6.59 7.40
C GLY A 95 -2.01 -7.60 7.57
N THR A 96 -2.86 -7.38 8.54
CA THR A 96 -3.94 -8.30 8.86
C THR A 96 -5.27 -7.58 9.00
N VAL A 97 -6.33 -8.30 8.65
CA VAL A 97 -7.72 -7.96 8.96
C VAL A 97 -8.31 -9.15 9.70
N THR A 98 -8.72 -8.94 10.91
CA THR A 98 -9.30 -9.97 11.76
C THR A 98 -10.80 -9.72 11.93
N ALA A 99 -11.61 -10.72 11.69
CA ALA A 99 -13.03 -10.65 11.89
C ALA A 99 -13.44 -11.56 13.06
N ILE A 100 -14.19 -11.02 13.98
CA ILE A 100 -14.71 -11.74 15.15
C ILE A 100 -16.22 -11.77 15.04
N TYR A 101 -16.76 -12.95 14.80
CA TYR A 101 -18.19 -13.16 14.69
C TYR A 101 -18.78 -13.70 15.99
N ASN A 102 -19.81 -13.03 16.50
CA ASN A 102 -20.53 -13.47 17.69
C ASN A 102 -21.79 -14.22 17.25
N SER A 103 -21.82 -15.52 17.49
CA SER A 103 -22.92 -16.40 17.12
C SER A 103 -24.07 -16.43 18.14
N LYS A 104 -23.96 -15.73 19.24
CA LYS A 104 -24.98 -15.75 20.29
C LYS A 104 -26.34 -15.27 19.76
N GLY A 105 -27.36 -16.09 19.94
CA GLY A 105 -28.71 -15.79 19.49
C GLY A 105 -28.85 -15.81 17.95
N ARG A 106 -27.94 -16.44 17.23
CA ARG A 106 -27.93 -16.46 15.76
C ARG A 106 -27.78 -17.86 15.21
N PRO A 107 -28.80 -18.71 15.40
CA PRO A 107 -28.78 -20.06 14.81
C PRO A 107 -28.94 -20.01 13.30
N GLY A 108 -28.55 -21.09 12.65
CA GLY A 108 -28.71 -21.29 11.21
C GLY A 108 -27.50 -20.82 10.40
N ASN A 109 -27.63 -20.95 9.09
CA ASN A 109 -26.55 -20.58 8.17
C ASN A 109 -26.40 -19.07 8.08
N PHE A 110 -25.16 -18.63 7.94
CA PHE A 110 -24.88 -17.21 7.76
C PHE A 110 -23.75 -17.01 6.77
N THR A 111 -23.78 -15.90 6.09
CA THR A 111 -22.68 -15.36 5.30
C THR A 111 -22.53 -13.88 5.66
N LYS A 112 -21.34 -13.49 6.04
CA LYS A 112 -21.03 -12.11 6.41
C LYS A 112 -19.87 -11.63 5.54
N THR A 113 -19.89 -10.35 5.24
CA THR A 113 -18.85 -9.72 4.44
C THR A 113 -18.13 -8.64 5.23
N ILE A 114 -16.86 -8.50 4.95
CA ILE A 114 -16.03 -7.43 5.47
C ILE A 114 -15.61 -6.58 4.27
N THR A 115 -15.91 -5.31 4.32
CA THR A 115 -15.51 -4.36 3.30
C THR A 115 -14.30 -3.59 3.78
N VAL A 116 -13.21 -3.66 3.03
CA VAL A 116 -11.96 -2.98 3.35
C VAL A 116 -11.76 -1.84 2.37
N THR A 117 -11.70 -0.62 2.88
CA THR A 117 -11.40 0.57 2.08
C THR A 117 -9.94 0.95 2.29
N HIS A 118 -9.22 1.13 1.21
CA HIS A 118 -7.78 1.40 1.25
C HIS A 118 -7.38 2.40 0.18
N ASN A 119 -6.15 2.90 0.27
CA ASN A 119 -5.62 3.88 -0.69
C ASN A 119 -4.97 3.25 -1.92
N GLY A 120 -5.05 1.95 -2.06
CA GLY A 120 -4.48 1.23 -3.20
C GLY A 120 -5.38 1.22 -4.42
N GLU A 121 -4.91 0.55 -5.45
CA GLU A 121 -5.67 0.36 -6.67
C GLU A 121 -6.99 -0.34 -6.36
N GLY A 122 -8.06 0.18 -6.91
CA GLY A 122 -9.42 -0.31 -6.66
C GLY A 122 -10.12 0.32 -5.47
N GLY A 123 -9.41 0.74 -4.45
CA GLY A 123 -9.94 1.46 -3.30
C GLY A 123 -10.78 0.65 -2.31
N THR A 124 -11.30 -0.51 -2.73
CA THR A 124 -12.21 -1.34 -1.93
C THR A 124 -12.08 -2.78 -2.32
#